data_9cc80774f41fba4b40012f59c6521b2d
#
_entry.id   9cc80774f41fba4b40012f59c6521b2d
#
_cell.length_a   1.000
_cell.length_b   1.000
_cell.length_c   1.000
_cell.angle_alpha   90.00
_cell.angle_beta   90.00
_cell.angle_gamma   90.00
#
_symmetry.space_group_name_H-M   'P 1'
#
loop_
_entity.id
_entity.type
_entity.pdbx_description
1 polymer ?
#
loop_
_entity_poly.entity_id
_entity_poly.type
_entity_poly.pdbx_seq_one_letter_code
_entity_poly.pdbx_strand_id
1 'polypeptide(L)'
;MPAPLPFLSRLSRRARQATGRLAPAPDATGGTFLPRNAVSATALADSLASRLPALIVTARRIAENTGQGAHPRRKAGQGDEFWQYRPAAPGEPSTHIDWRQSARGDRAFVREREAQTPHTICLWCDNSASMRWHSDDALPLKAESAFVLALASAAMLLRRGEHIRLLDTGGGPPLRLQGRHALEQMAHGLIASLRRAADEATLPQPAAIPPRSRVLLFGDGLYPPALFTTFLRALTARQAIGTLVEIIDPAETTLPYEGHVRFTGLEEESALLLTGGPELRQGYAAVWKRHQERLRGLCQAAGSLPVPYMTDQPPEKALLALHALLGMGGNRP
;
A
#
# COMPACT_ATOMS: atom_id res chain seq x y z
N MET A 1 0.91 28.86 -13.84
CA MET A 1 -0.06 27.93 -13.25
C MET A 1 0.56 27.34 -12.01
N PRO A 2 -0.08 27.36 -10.82
CA PRO A 2 0.48 26.70 -9.65
C PRO A 2 0.29 25.19 -9.80
N ALA A 3 1.41 24.45 -9.75
CA ALA A 3 1.38 23.00 -9.69
C ALA A 3 1.84 22.56 -8.29
N PRO A 4 1.05 21.81 -7.55
CA PRO A 4 1.47 21.27 -6.27
C PRO A 4 2.39 20.07 -6.49
N LEU A 5 3.48 20.02 -5.74
CA LEU A 5 4.32 18.84 -5.63
C LEU A 5 4.60 18.60 -4.15
N PRO A 6 3.95 17.61 -3.53
CA PRO A 6 4.09 17.36 -2.11
C PRO A 6 5.55 17.06 -1.69
N PHE A 7 6.36 16.60 -2.64
CA PHE A 7 7.77 16.30 -2.40
C PHE A 7 8.66 17.55 -2.32
N LEU A 8 8.37 18.60 -3.11
CA LEU A 8 9.21 19.83 -3.11
C LEU A 8 9.08 20.63 -1.81
N SER A 9 7.99 20.53 -1.13
CA SER A 9 7.74 21.22 0.12
C SER A 9 8.69 20.76 1.24
N ARG A 10 8.97 19.47 1.29
CA ARG A 10 9.96 18.91 2.24
C ARG A 10 11.41 19.19 1.86
N LEU A 11 11.68 19.54 0.60
CA LEU A 11 12.98 20.01 0.13
C LEU A 11 13.27 21.46 0.50
N SER A 12 12.24 22.29 0.75
CA SER A 12 12.39 23.74 0.95
C SER A 12 13.31 24.10 2.10
N ARG A 13 13.41 23.32 3.16
CA ARG A 13 14.34 23.56 4.28
C ARG A 13 15.80 23.36 3.90
N ARG A 14 16.14 22.45 2.98
CA ARG A 14 17.52 22.19 2.53
C ARG A 14 17.89 22.98 1.26
N ALA A 15 16.94 23.24 0.38
CA ALA A 15 17.16 24.08 -0.79
C ALA A 15 17.45 25.55 -0.39
N ARG A 16 16.88 26.04 0.72
CA ARG A 16 17.22 27.38 1.28
C ARG A 16 18.68 27.50 1.70
N GLN A 17 19.36 26.41 2.00
CA GLN A 17 20.79 26.41 2.35
C GLN A 17 21.70 26.35 1.12
N ALA A 18 21.20 25.90 -0.04
CA ALA A 18 21.98 25.72 -1.26
C ALA A 18 21.84 26.88 -2.28
N THR A 19 20.72 27.60 -2.23
CA THR A 19 20.46 28.75 -3.12
C THR A 19 20.21 29.98 -2.28
N GLY A 20 21.27 30.75 -2.06
CA GLY A 20 21.21 32.00 -1.32
C GLY A 20 20.16 32.95 -1.89
N ARG A 21 19.24 33.45 -1.01
CA ARG A 21 18.22 34.48 -1.21
C ARG A 21 17.08 34.16 -2.17
N LEU A 22 16.08 33.48 -1.62
CA LEU A 22 14.70 33.50 -2.15
C LEU A 22 13.90 34.52 -1.33
N ALA A 23 13.34 35.52 -1.99
CA ALA A 23 12.45 36.49 -1.36
C ALA A 23 11.13 35.82 -0.94
N PRO A 24 10.57 36.13 0.24
CA PRO A 24 9.24 35.63 0.61
C PRO A 24 8.19 36.24 -0.34
N ALA A 25 7.24 35.40 -0.79
CA ALA A 25 6.11 35.88 -1.54
C ALA A 25 5.22 36.76 -0.65
N PRO A 26 4.60 37.85 -1.18
CA PRO A 26 3.71 38.68 -0.40
C PRO A 26 2.49 37.89 0.08
N ASP A 27 2.10 38.08 1.34
CA ASP A 27 0.97 37.46 2.00
C ASP A 27 -0.33 37.67 1.22
N ALA A 28 -0.91 36.60 0.73
CA ALA A 28 -2.26 36.58 0.23
C ALA A 28 -3.20 36.18 1.36
N THR A 29 -4.06 37.10 1.73
CA THR A 29 -5.17 37.02 2.68
C THR A 29 -5.84 35.66 2.76
N GLY A 30 -5.92 35.16 3.96
CA GLY A 30 -6.64 34.11 4.63
C GLY A 30 -7.77 33.35 3.90
N GLY A 31 -7.43 32.55 2.92
CA GLY A 31 -8.28 31.49 2.39
C GLY A 31 -7.44 30.25 2.19
N THR A 32 -7.89 29.10 2.66
CA THR A 32 -7.26 27.83 2.39
C THR A 32 -7.33 27.56 0.89
N PHE A 33 -6.27 27.92 0.17
CA PHE A 33 -6.20 27.79 -1.28
C PHE A 33 -5.75 26.37 -1.60
N LEU A 34 -6.71 25.46 -1.84
CA LEU A 34 -6.40 24.15 -2.40
C LEU A 34 -5.87 24.35 -3.84
N PRO A 35 -4.78 23.69 -4.22
CA PRO A 35 -4.32 23.68 -5.60
C PRO A 35 -5.41 23.17 -6.54
N ARG A 36 -5.42 23.64 -7.79
CA ARG A 36 -6.47 23.32 -8.77
C ARG A 36 -6.77 21.82 -8.93
N ASN A 37 -5.78 20.96 -8.68
CA ASN A 37 -5.84 19.51 -8.86
C ASN A 37 -5.87 18.75 -7.52
N ALA A 38 -6.13 19.42 -6.42
CA ALA A 38 -6.30 18.78 -5.11
C ALA A 38 -7.74 18.88 -4.64
N VAL A 39 -8.23 17.83 -4.01
CA VAL A 39 -9.59 17.78 -3.47
C VAL A 39 -9.57 17.63 -1.95
N SER A 40 -10.62 18.14 -1.30
CA SER A 40 -10.79 17.94 0.13
C SER A 40 -11.06 16.47 0.44
N ALA A 41 -10.71 16.05 1.67
CA ALA A 41 -10.99 14.68 2.13
C ALA A 41 -12.48 14.33 2.07
N THR A 42 -13.36 15.29 2.38
CA THR A 42 -14.81 15.09 2.32
C THR A 42 -15.30 14.90 0.88
N ALA A 43 -14.86 15.77 -0.05
CA ALA A 43 -15.27 15.67 -1.45
C ALA A 43 -14.80 14.34 -2.08
N LEU A 44 -13.57 13.89 -1.77
CA LEU A 44 -13.08 12.59 -2.20
C LEU A 44 -13.89 11.45 -1.57
N ALA A 45 -14.17 11.49 -0.28
CA ALA A 45 -14.97 10.47 0.40
C ALA A 45 -16.38 10.35 -0.21
N ASP A 46 -17.01 11.46 -0.55
CA ASP A 46 -18.34 11.48 -1.18
C ASP A 46 -18.29 10.97 -2.63
N SER A 47 -17.25 11.33 -3.38
CA SER A 47 -17.00 10.78 -4.72
C SER A 47 -16.81 9.26 -4.69
N LEU A 48 -15.99 8.74 -3.77
CA LEU A 48 -15.78 7.31 -3.61
C LEU A 48 -17.05 6.59 -3.16
N ALA A 49 -17.81 7.18 -2.24
CA ALA A 49 -19.07 6.60 -1.76
C ALA A 49 -20.09 6.46 -2.88
N SER A 50 -20.24 7.46 -3.75
CA SER A 50 -21.17 7.41 -4.89
C SER A 50 -20.83 6.34 -5.93
N ARG A 51 -19.54 6.02 -6.08
CA ARG A 51 -19.03 5.03 -7.05
C ARG A 51 -18.71 3.67 -6.42
N LEU A 52 -19.03 3.48 -5.14
CA LEU A 52 -18.60 2.30 -4.37
C LEU A 52 -18.93 0.95 -5.03
N PRO A 53 -20.15 0.69 -5.55
CA PRO A 53 -20.44 -0.58 -6.20
C PRO A 53 -19.52 -0.88 -7.40
N ALA A 54 -19.27 0.14 -8.24
CA ALA A 54 -18.39 0.02 -9.39
C ALA A 54 -16.93 -0.22 -8.99
N LEU A 55 -16.44 0.44 -7.94
CA LEU A 55 -15.10 0.26 -7.41
C LEU A 55 -14.88 -1.15 -6.86
N ILE A 56 -15.86 -1.72 -6.16
CA ILE A 56 -15.80 -3.10 -5.65
C ILE A 56 -15.76 -4.11 -6.82
N VAL A 57 -16.57 -3.91 -7.85
CA VAL A 57 -16.55 -4.77 -9.05
C VAL A 57 -15.19 -4.67 -9.75
N THR A 58 -14.67 -3.47 -9.92
CA THR A 58 -13.34 -3.24 -10.51
C THR A 58 -12.24 -3.93 -9.69
N ALA A 59 -12.24 -3.78 -8.37
CA ALA A 59 -11.27 -4.42 -7.49
C ALA A 59 -11.31 -5.95 -7.56
N ARG A 60 -12.50 -6.54 -7.62
CA ARG A 60 -12.68 -7.99 -7.83
C ARG A 60 -12.12 -8.45 -9.15
N ARG A 61 -12.41 -7.74 -10.24
CA ARG A 61 -11.89 -8.06 -11.58
C ARG A 61 -10.36 -8.00 -11.63
N ILE A 62 -9.76 -6.97 -11.07
CA ILE A 62 -8.30 -6.83 -10.98
C ILE A 62 -7.70 -8.00 -10.20
N ALA A 63 -8.29 -8.38 -9.06
CA ALA A 63 -7.85 -9.51 -8.25
C ALA A 63 -7.98 -10.86 -9.00
N GLU A 64 -9.01 -11.03 -9.82
CA GLU A 64 -9.22 -12.22 -10.65
C GLU A 64 -8.17 -12.34 -11.74
N ASN A 65 -7.92 -11.28 -12.47
CA ASN A 65 -6.90 -11.23 -13.52
C ASN A 65 -5.49 -11.52 -12.98
N THR A 66 -5.20 -11.05 -11.77
CA THR A 66 -3.89 -11.27 -11.12
C THR A 66 -3.73 -12.72 -10.63
N GLY A 67 -4.81 -13.39 -10.23
CA GLY A 67 -4.77 -14.75 -9.66
C GLY A 67 -4.55 -15.87 -10.67
N GLN A 68 -4.75 -15.65 -11.96
CA GLN A 68 -4.69 -16.70 -12.98
C GLN A 68 -3.27 -17.19 -13.35
N GLY A 69 -2.21 -16.50 -12.92
CA GLY A 69 -0.81 -16.84 -13.27
C GLY A 69 0.07 -17.37 -12.14
N ALA A 70 -0.42 -17.44 -10.92
CA ALA A 70 0.40 -17.77 -9.77
C ALA A 70 0.05 -19.14 -9.18
N HIS A 71 0.92 -20.13 -9.39
CA HIS A 71 0.84 -21.39 -8.67
C HIS A 71 1.30 -21.19 -7.21
N PRO A 72 0.45 -21.44 -6.20
CA PRO A 72 0.87 -21.40 -4.81
C PRO A 72 1.93 -22.50 -4.56
N ARG A 73 3.01 -22.16 -3.87
CA ARG A 73 3.94 -23.17 -3.35
C ARG A 73 3.23 -23.92 -2.24
N ARG A 74 2.95 -25.19 -2.49
CA ARG A 74 2.22 -26.08 -1.63
C ARG A 74 3.15 -26.72 -0.58
N LYS A 75 2.69 -26.85 0.67
CA LYS A 75 3.36 -27.63 1.73
C LYS A 75 2.34 -28.54 2.39
N ALA A 76 2.80 -29.73 2.84
CA ALA A 76 1.96 -30.66 3.58
C ALA A 76 1.56 -30.10 4.95
N GLY A 77 0.28 -30.24 5.35
CA GLY A 77 -0.25 -29.80 6.66
C GLY A 77 -1.76 -29.97 6.82
N GLN A 78 -2.36 -29.27 7.78
CA GLN A 78 -3.80 -29.34 8.07
C GLN A 78 -4.59 -28.36 7.19
N GLY A 79 -4.83 -28.70 5.92
CA GLY A 79 -5.70 -27.97 5.01
C GLY A 79 -6.74 -28.89 4.39
N ASP A 80 -7.60 -28.34 3.49
CA ASP A 80 -8.63 -29.13 2.80
C ASP A 80 -8.19 -29.66 1.44
N GLU A 81 -7.16 -29.04 0.84
CA GLU A 81 -6.66 -29.45 -0.47
C GLU A 81 -5.68 -30.61 -0.39
N PHE A 82 -5.75 -31.49 -1.38
CA PHE A 82 -4.85 -32.65 -1.51
C PHE A 82 -3.42 -32.19 -1.81
N TRP A 83 -2.45 -32.68 -1.00
CA TRP A 83 -1.03 -32.46 -1.23
C TRP A 83 -0.38 -33.65 -1.93
N GLN A 84 -0.29 -34.79 -1.22
CA GLN A 84 0.34 -36.01 -1.71
C GLN A 84 -0.13 -37.22 -0.90
N TYR A 85 0.18 -38.42 -1.40
CA TYR A 85 0.12 -39.64 -0.62
C TYR A 85 1.48 -39.95 -0.04
N ARG A 86 1.55 -40.23 1.27
CA ARG A 86 2.73 -40.82 1.90
C ARG A 86 2.40 -42.17 2.51
N PRO A 87 3.38 -43.10 2.64
CA PRO A 87 3.18 -44.33 3.41
C PRO A 87 2.78 -43.99 4.85
N ALA A 88 1.82 -44.77 5.41
CA ALA A 88 1.41 -44.65 6.80
C ALA A 88 2.56 -45.03 7.72
N ALA A 89 2.77 -44.24 8.78
CA ALA A 89 3.74 -44.56 9.82
C ALA A 89 3.18 -45.57 10.82
N PRO A 90 4.01 -46.40 11.47
CA PRO A 90 3.56 -47.29 12.53
C PRO A 90 2.87 -46.54 13.67
N GLY A 91 1.65 -46.93 14.04
CA GLY A 91 0.87 -46.29 15.08
C GLY A 91 -0.03 -45.14 14.63
N GLU A 92 -0.09 -44.86 13.33
CA GLU A 92 -0.95 -43.82 12.79
C GLU A 92 -2.43 -44.23 12.84
N PRO A 93 -3.37 -43.32 13.25
CA PRO A 93 -4.78 -43.62 13.33
C PRO A 93 -5.36 -44.11 12.00
N SER A 94 -6.14 -45.16 12.02
CA SER A 94 -6.78 -45.74 10.83
C SER A 94 -7.73 -44.77 10.10
N THR A 95 -8.21 -43.73 10.81
CA THR A 95 -9.04 -42.66 10.27
C THR A 95 -8.29 -41.76 9.30
N HIS A 96 -6.95 -41.74 9.34
CA HIS A 96 -6.11 -40.96 8.42
C HIS A 96 -5.72 -41.72 7.14
N ILE A 97 -5.95 -43.07 7.13
CA ILE A 97 -5.59 -43.91 5.99
C ILE A 97 -6.60 -43.76 4.86
N ASP A 98 -6.11 -43.46 3.68
CA ASP A 98 -6.90 -43.51 2.45
C ASP A 98 -6.96 -44.95 1.94
N TRP A 99 -8.00 -45.67 2.34
CA TRP A 99 -8.19 -47.09 2.02
C TRP A 99 -8.35 -47.33 0.50
N ARG A 100 -8.86 -46.33 -0.24
CA ARG A 100 -9.02 -46.44 -1.69
C ARG A 100 -7.69 -46.43 -2.43
N GLN A 101 -6.76 -45.60 -1.97
CA GLN A 101 -5.41 -45.59 -2.53
C GLN A 101 -4.59 -46.77 -2.03
N SER A 102 -4.73 -47.14 -0.77
CA SER A 102 -4.03 -48.27 -0.15
C SER A 102 -4.43 -49.63 -0.78
N ALA A 103 -5.66 -49.78 -1.24
CA ALA A 103 -6.14 -50.99 -1.92
C ALA A 103 -5.49 -51.27 -3.28
N ARG A 104 -4.67 -50.35 -3.82
CA ARG A 104 -3.95 -50.51 -5.09
C ARG A 104 -2.54 -51.06 -4.95
N GLY A 105 -2.11 -51.34 -3.71
CA GLY A 105 -0.77 -51.87 -3.41
C GLY A 105 -0.70 -52.47 -2.03
N ASP A 106 0.50 -52.92 -1.63
CA ASP A 106 0.74 -53.62 -0.36
C ASP A 106 1.04 -52.69 0.84
N ARG A 107 0.89 -51.37 0.66
CA ARG A 107 1.19 -50.39 1.72
C ARG A 107 -0.02 -49.49 1.99
N ALA A 108 -0.21 -49.21 3.28
CA ALA A 108 -1.18 -48.19 3.66
C ALA A 108 -0.67 -46.79 3.33
N PHE A 109 -1.53 -45.95 2.76
CA PHE A 109 -1.22 -44.56 2.42
C PHE A 109 -2.11 -43.61 3.20
N VAL A 110 -1.50 -42.54 3.68
CA VAL A 110 -2.18 -41.40 4.29
C VAL A 110 -2.25 -40.30 3.28
N ARG A 111 -3.44 -39.70 3.16
CA ARG A 111 -3.65 -38.50 2.34
C ARG A 111 -3.14 -37.29 3.11
N GLU A 112 -2.00 -36.76 2.71
CA GLU A 112 -1.53 -35.46 3.22
C GLU A 112 -2.29 -34.33 2.55
N ARG A 113 -2.70 -33.39 3.37
CA ARG A 113 -3.37 -32.17 2.92
C ARG A 113 -2.38 -31.03 2.92
N GLU A 114 -2.66 -29.97 2.14
CA GLU A 114 -1.84 -28.78 2.12
C GLU A 114 -1.95 -28.01 3.43
N ALA A 115 -0.83 -27.56 4.00
CA ALA A 115 -0.83 -26.70 5.18
C ALA A 115 -1.30 -25.30 4.78
N GLN A 116 -2.55 -24.97 5.04
CA GLN A 116 -3.07 -23.63 4.99
C GLN A 116 -3.09 -23.05 6.41
N THR A 117 -2.00 -22.37 6.79
CA THR A 117 -2.01 -21.54 7.97
C THR A 117 -2.37 -20.13 7.55
N PRO A 118 -3.60 -19.64 7.82
CA PRO A 118 -3.98 -18.30 7.44
C PRO A 118 -3.06 -17.27 8.09
N HIS A 119 -2.51 -16.37 7.31
CA HIS A 119 -1.74 -15.25 7.84
C HIS A 119 -2.67 -14.08 8.16
N THR A 120 -2.36 -13.37 9.24
CA THR A 120 -3.02 -12.09 9.50
C THR A 120 -2.35 -11.01 8.65
N ILE A 121 -3.12 -10.38 7.78
CA ILE A 121 -2.65 -9.30 6.91
C ILE A 121 -3.40 -8.03 7.29
N CYS A 122 -2.65 -7.00 7.66
CA CYS A 122 -3.18 -5.69 7.98
C CYS A 122 -3.04 -4.78 6.75
N LEU A 123 -4.10 -4.08 6.39
CA LEU A 123 -4.13 -3.12 5.29
C LEU A 123 -4.29 -1.71 5.87
N TRP A 124 -3.59 -0.76 5.30
CA TRP A 124 -3.69 0.65 5.68
C TRP A 124 -3.50 1.52 4.44
N CYS A 125 -4.30 2.58 4.32
CA CYS A 125 -4.19 3.58 3.26
C CYS A 125 -3.84 4.94 3.88
N ASP A 126 -2.89 5.62 3.27
CA ASP A 126 -2.54 6.98 3.59
C ASP A 126 -3.65 7.93 3.15
N ASN A 127 -4.09 8.78 4.06
CA ASN A 127 -5.15 9.75 3.86
C ASN A 127 -4.63 11.20 3.94
N SER A 128 -3.31 11.40 3.94
CA SER A 128 -2.69 12.73 3.98
C SER A 128 -3.11 13.60 2.79
N ALA A 129 -2.89 14.89 2.90
CA ALA A 129 -3.24 15.82 1.84
C ALA A 129 -2.49 15.52 0.54
N SER A 130 -1.24 15.07 0.63
CA SER A 130 -0.41 14.67 -0.52
C SER A 130 -1.01 13.54 -1.36
N MET A 131 -1.85 12.70 -0.77
CA MET A 131 -2.54 11.62 -1.48
C MET A 131 -3.79 12.10 -2.25
N ARG A 132 -4.33 13.29 -1.94
CA ARG A 132 -5.55 13.83 -2.56
C ARG A 132 -5.26 14.74 -3.76
N TRP A 133 -4.26 14.37 -4.53
CA TRP A 133 -3.76 15.14 -5.66
C TRP A 133 -3.47 14.26 -6.88
N HIS A 134 -3.53 14.85 -8.07
CA HIS A 134 -3.06 14.32 -9.35
C HIS A 134 -2.45 15.44 -10.20
N SER A 135 -1.58 15.11 -11.13
CA SER A 135 -0.95 16.07 -12.02
C SER A 135 -1.80 16.43 -13.23
N ASP A 136 -2.68 15.54 -13.66
CA ASP A 136 -3.54 15.66 -14.83
C ASP A 136 -4.95 15.14 -14.49
N ASP A 137 -5.98 15.86 -14.96
CA ASP A 137 -7.40 15.47 -14.75
C ASP A 137 -7.78 14.13 -15.39
N ALA A 138 -6.97 13.63 -16.33
CA ALA A 138 -7.12 12.28 -16.91
C ALA A 138 -6.61 11.16 -15.98
N LEU A 139 -5.84 11.50 -14.93
CA LEU A 139 -5.30 10.54 -13.97
C LEU A 139 -6.19 10.45 -12.72
N PRO A 140 -6.28 9.28 -12.09
CA PRO A 140 -6.94 9.16 -10.79
C PRO A 140 -6.11 9.89 -9.72
N LEU A 141 -6.77 10.35 -8.66
CA LEU A 141 -6.08 10.81 -7.46
C LEU A 141 -5.22 9.66 -6.88
N LYS A 142 -4.07 9.99 -6.27
CA LYS A 142 -3.24 8.97 -5.60
C LYS A 142 -4.05 8.18 -4.57
N ALA A 143 -4.92 8.86 -3.79
CA ALA A 143 -5.79 8.21 -2.81
C ALA A 143 -6.85 7.29 -3.46
N GLU A 144 -7.38 7.62 -4.64
CA GLU A 144 -8.29 6.72 -5.39
C GLU A 144 -7.56 5.45 -5.83
N SER A 145 -6.34 5.61 -6.34
CA SER A 145 -5.47 4.49 -6.73
C SER A 145 -5.15 3.59 -5.54
N ALA A 146 -4.78 4.19 -4.39
CA ALA A 146 -4.55 3.47 -3.15
C ALA A 146 -5.79 2.69 -2.68
N PHE A 147 -6.98 3.32 -2.76
CA PHE A 147 -8.26 2.71 -2.42
C PHE A 147 -8.55 1.47 -3.28
N VAL A 148 -8.42 1.59 -4.61
CA VAL A 148 -8.65 0.48 -5.55
C VAL A 148 -7.65 -0.65 -5.33
N LEU A 149 -6.35 -0.33 -5.19
CA LEU A 149 -5.31 -1.33 -4.94
C LEU A 149 -5.50 -2.05 -3.60
N ALA A 150 -5.88 -1.33 -2.55
CA ALA A 150 -6.16 -1.92 -1.25
C ALA A 150 -7.37 -2.88 -1.30
N LEU A 151 -8.46 -2.48 -1.95
CA LEU A 151 -9.63 -3.34 -2.17
C LEU A 151 -9.30 -4.58 -3.01
N ALA A 152 -8.53 -4.40 -4.10
CA ALA A 152 -8.13 -5.51 -4.95
C ALA A 152 -7.18 -6.48 -4.21
N SER A 153 -6.26 -5.95 -3.40
CA SER A 153 -5.42 -6.76 -2.52
C SER A 153 -6.26 -7.56 -1.51
N ALA A 154 -7.25 -6.91 -0.88
CA ALA A 154 -8.17 -7.57 0.04
C ALA A 154 -8.98 -8.67 -0.66
N ALA A 155 -9.52 -8.40 -1.86
CA ALA A 155 -10.25 -9.39 -2.64
C ALA A 155 -9.40 -10.62 -2.97
N MET A 156 -8.16 -10.41 -3.38
CA MET A 156 -7.20 -11.47 -3.68
C MET A 156 -6.86 -12.31 -2.43
N LEU A 157 -6.63 -11.66 -1.30
CA LEU A 157 -6.22 -12.30 -0.05
C LEU A 157 -7.38 -13.06 0.63
N LEU A 158 -8.60 -12.48 0.62
CA LEU A 158 -9.81 -13.15 1.13
C LEU A 158 -10.11 -14.44 0.37
N ARG A 159 -9.93 -14.47 -0.95
CA ARG A 159 -10.08 -15.69 -1.77
C ARG A 159 -9.08 -16.80 -1.41
N ARG A 160 -7.96 -16.43 -0.78
CA ARG A 160 -6.93 -17.36 -0.28
C ARG A 160 -7.16 -17.80 1.17
N GLY A 161 -8.23 -17.33 1.79
CA GLY A 161 -8.54 -17.64 3.18
C GLY A 161 -7.72 -16.86 4.21
N GLU A 162 -7.02 -15.79 3.79
CA GLU A 162 -6.21 -14.98 4.71
C GLU A 162 -7.10 -14.13 5.64
N HIS A 163 -6.60 -13.91 6.87
CA HIS A 163 -7.28 -13.05 7.84
C HIS A 163 -6.92 -11.59 7.63
N ILE A 164 -7.88 -10.77 7.19
CA ILE A 164 -7.62 -9.37 6.87
C ILE A 164 -8.11 -8.45 7.98
N ARG A 165 -7.30 -7.44 8.27
CA ARG A 165 -7.64 -6.32 9.16
C ARG A 165 -7.36 -5.00 8.47
N LEU A 166 -8.31 -4.09 8.52
CA LEU A 166 -8.10 -2.71 8.12
C LEU A 166 -7.66 -1.90 9.34
N LEU A 167 -6.50 -1.25 9.24
CA LEU A 167 -5.97 -0.34 10.25
C LEU A 167 -6.54 1.06 10.04
N ASP A 168 -6.88 1.73 11.12
CA ASP A 168 -7.32 3.12 11.09
C ASP A 168 -6.15 4.09 11.33
N THR A 169 -6.22 5.28 10.75
CA THR A 169 -5.30 6.38 11.01
C THR A 169 -5.57 7.04 12.36
N GLY A 170 -6.83 7.02 12.83
CA GLY A 170 -7.26 7.62 14.10
C GLY A 170 -6.93 6.83 15.37
N GLY A 171 -6.19 5.71 15.25
CA GLY A 171 -5.79 4.89 16.41
C GLY A 171 -6.90 4.03 16.99
N GLY A 172 -8.03 3.89 16.30
CA GLY A 172 -9.10 2.96 16.65
C GLY A 172 -8.69 1.49 16.51
N PRO A 173 -9.48 0.55 17.05
CA PRO A 173 -9.22 -0.87 16.90
C PRO A 173 -9.31 -1.27 15.41
N PRO A 174 -8.43 -2.19 14.95
CA PRO A 174 -8.46 -2.66 13.57
C PRO A 174 -9.80 -3.32 13.23
N LEU A 175 -10.38 -2.94 12.09
CA LEU A 175 -11.59 -3.57 11.58
C LEU A 175 -11.26 -4.95 11.01
N ARG A 176 -11.84 -6.00 11.57
CA ARG A 176 -11.71 -7.37 11.04
C ARG A 176 -12.65 -7.56 9.88
N LEU A 177 -12.12 -8.00 8.74
CA LEU A 177 -12.87 -8.20 7.52
C LEU A 177 -13.20 -9.68 7.36
N GLN A 178 -14.50 -10.02 7.41
CA GLN A 178 -14.96 -11.41 7.37
C GLN A 178 -16.26 -11.54 6.57
N GLY A 179 -16.47 -12.73 5.98
CA GLY A 179 -17.69 -13.08 5.29
C GLY A 179 -17.86 -12.41 3.91
N ARG A 180 -19.04 -12.59 3.36
CA ARG A 180 -19.37 -12.15 1.97
C ARG A 180 -19.34 -10.63 1.75
N HIS A 181 -19.52 -9.87 2.81
CA HIS A 181 -19.54 -8.38 2.79
C HIS A 181 -18.22 -7.75 3.23
N ALA A 182 -17.13 -8.52 3.31
CA ALA A 182 -15.84 -8.03 3.80
C ALA A 182 -15.30 -6.86 2.97
N LEU A 183 -15.46 -6.88 1.64
CA LEU A 183 -15.01 -5.79 0.76
C LEU A 183 -15.85 -4.52 0.95
N GLU A 184 -17.16 -4.66 1.09
CA GLU A 184 -18.07 -3.55 1.39
C GLU A 184 -17.73 -2.93 2.76
N GLN A 185 -17.49 -3.76 3.78
CA GLN A 185 -17.05 -3.30 5.10
C GLN A 185 -15.73 -2.55 5.02
N MET A 186 -14.76 -3.07 4.26
CA MET A 186 -13.47 -2.41 4.06
C MET A 186 -13.64 -1.05 3.37
N ALA A 187 -14.41 -1.00 2.30
CA ALA A 187 -14.62 0.22 1.55
C ALA A 187 -15.30 1.32 2.41
N HIS A 188 -16.33 0.97 3.19
CA HIS A 188 -16.93 1.89 4.15
C HIS A 188 -15.94 2.33 5.24
N GLY A 189 -15.10 1.41 5.74
CA GLY A 189 -14.05 1.73 6.70
C GLY A 189 -13.02 2.72 6.15
N LEU A 190 -12.56 2.53 4.91
CA LEU A 190 -11.64 3.44 4.22
C LEU A 190 -12.27 4.83 3.98
N ILE A 191 -13.53 4.89 3.54
CA ILE A 191 -14.25 6.14 3.37
C ILE A 191 -14.43 6.87 4.71
N ALA A 192 -14.76 6.14 5.77
CA ALA A 192 -14.89 6.72 7.11
C ALA A 192 -13.53 7.22 7.64
N SER A 193 -12.44 6.49 7.36
CA SER A 193 -11.09 6.93 7.70
C SER A 193 -10.69 8.20 6.95
N LEU A 194 -11.01 8.27 5.65
CA LEU A 194 -10.75 9.46 4.84
C LEU A 194 -11.51 10.70 5.34
N ARG A 195 -12.77 10.55 5.78
CA ARG A 195 -13.55 11.67 6.38
C ARG A 195 -12.97 12.20 7.68
N ARG A 196 -12.18 11.39 8.39
CA ARG A 196 -11.47 11.77 9.63
C ARG A 196 -10.01 12.13 9.38
N ALA A 197 -9.58 12.14 8.13
CA ALA A 197 -8.17 12.33 7.78
C ALA A 197 -7.67 13.70 8.26
N ALA A 198 -6.51 13.68 8.90
CA ALA A 198 -5.69 14.86 9.11
C ALA A 198 -4.95 15.20 7.81
N ASP A 199 -4.54 16.46 7.66
CA ASP A 199 -3.78 16.86 6.47
C ASP A 199 -2.32 16.40 6.54
N GLU A 200 -1.81 16.12 7.74
CA GLU A 200 -0.45 15.61 7.93
C GLU A 200 -0.34 14.11 7.68
N ALA A 201 0.83 13.70 7.18
CA ALA A 201 1.16 12.30 6.97
C ALA A 201 1.32 11.57 8.32
N THR A 202 0.43 10.62 8.58
CA THR A 202 0.46 9.76 9.77
C THR A 202 0.64 8.30 9.36
N LEU A 203 1.21 7.51 10.25
CA LEU A 203 1.32 6.06 10.08
C LEU A 203 0.42 5.36 11.11
N PRO A 204 -0.02 4.11 10.85
CA PRO A 204 -0.86 3.40 11.80
C PRO A 204 -0.09 3.11 13.08
N GLN A 205 -0.81 3.04 14.20
CA GLN A 205 -0.19 2.75 15.48
C GLN A 205 0.34 1.32 15.53
N PRO A 206 1.64 1.07 15.81
CA PRO A 206 2.19 -0.27 15.87
C PRO A 206 1.50 -1.18 16.89
N ALA A 207 0.95 -0.62 17.97
CA ALA A 207 0.21 -1.37 18.99
C ALA A 207 -1.03 -2.08 18.44
N ALA A 208 -1.68 -1.50 17.41
CA ALA A 208 -2.84 -2.08 16.75
C ALA A 208 -2.51 -3.25 15.81
N ILE A 209 -1.22 -3.45 15.49
CA ILE A 209 -0.75 -4.48 14.56
C ILE A 209 -0.44 -5.77 15.33
N PRO A 210 -1.08 -6.91 15.00
CA PRO A 210 -0.80 -8.18 15.64
C PRO A 210 0.66 -8.62 15.43
N PRO A 211 1.27 -9.31 16.39
CA PRO A 211 2.57 -9.95 16.18
C PRO A 211 2.52 -10.96 15.01
N ARG A 212 3.65 -11.14 14.33
CA ARG A 212 3.82 -12.08 13.21
C ARG A 212 2.85 -11.86 12.06
N SER A 213 2.31 -10.63 11.92
CA SER A 213 1.44 -10.25 10.82
C SER A 213 2.22 -9.60 9.67
N ARG A 214 1.56 -9.49 8.53
CA ARG A 214 2.04 -8.67 7.42
C ARG A 214 1.23 -7.38 7.35
N VAL A 215 1.89 -6.28 7.03
CA VAL A 215 1.26 -4.96 6.93
C VAL A 215 1.48 -4.43 5.52
N LEU A 216 0.40 -4.15 4.80
CA LEU A 216 0.44 -3.49 3.50
C LEU A 216 0.06 -2.04 3.69
N LEU A 217 0.99 -1.17 3.39
CA LEU A 217 0.85 0.29 3.49
C LEU A 217 0.68 0.84 2.07
N PHE A 218 -0.46 1.46 1.77
CA PHE A 218 -0.71 2.12 0.49
C PHE A 218 -0.56 3.62 0.70
N GLY A 219 0.53 4.21 0.20
CA GLY A 219 0.85 5.62 0.39
C GLY A 219 1.98 6.07 -0.52
N ASP A 220 2.34 7.35 -0.50
CA ASP A 220 3.35 7.91 -1.39
C ASP A 220 4.80 7.82 -0.87
N GLY A 221 5.00 7.28 0.32
CA GLY A 221 6.34 7.14 0.91
C GLY A 221 6.97 8.46 1.36
N LEU A 222 6.25 9.58 1.34
CA LEU A 222 6.75 10.90 1.71
C LEU A 222 6.75 11.16 3.22
N TYR A 223 6.82 10.11 4.02
CA TYR A 223 6.87 10.22 5.48
C TYR A 223 8.18 10.86 5.98
N PRO A 224 8.15 11.59 7.11
CA PRO A 224 9.37 11.98 7.80
C PRO A 224 10.26 10.76 8.05
N PRO A 225 11.56 10.77 7.67
CA PRO A 225 12.42 9.59 7.77
C PRO A 225 12.52 9.00 9.16
N ALA A 226 12.54 9.86 10.19
CA ALA A 226 12.58 9.42 11.58
C ALA A 226 11.30 8.67 11.98
N LEU A 227 10.14 9.18 11.56
CA LEU A 227 8.84 8.56 11.82
C LEU A 227 8.76 7.18 11.16
N PHE A 228 9.09 7.10 9.86
CA PHE A 228 9.04 5.84 9.11
C PHE A 228 10.03 4.80 9.66
N THR A 229 11.26 5.23 10.00
CA THR A 229 12.26 4.35 10.63
C THR A 229 11.78 3.80 11.97
N THR A 230 11.19 4.65 12.82
CA THR A 230 10.64 4.24 14.12
C THR A 230 9.51 3.25 13.94
N PHE A 231 8.61 3.50 12.99
CA PHE A 231 7.52 2.61 12.66
C PHE A 231 8.03 1.23 12.20
N LEU A 232 8.96 1.18 11.25
CA LEU A 232 9.52 -0.09 10.74
C LEU A 232 10.24 -0.88 11.85
N ARG A 233 10.98 -0.21 12.74
CA ARG A 233 11.60 -0.85 13.92
C ARG A 233 10.55 -1.44 14.86
N ALA A 234 9.46 -0.73 15.09
CA ALA A 234 8.37 -1.23 15.92
C ALA A 234 7.68 -2.45 15.31
N LEU A 235 7.54 -2.52 13.96
CA LEU A 235 7.06 -3.72 13.27
C LEU A 235 8.01 -4.89 13.45
N THR A 236 9.32 -4.67 13.24
CA THR A 236 10.36 -5.70 13.40
C THR A 236 10.36 -6.27 14.83
N ALA A 237 10.24 -5.42 15.86
CA ALA A 237 10.15 -5.84 17.26
C ALA A 237 8.91 -6.74 17.52
N ARG A 238 7.86 -6.61 16.73
CA ARG A 238 6.64 -7.46 16.77
C ARG A 238 6.71 -8.66 15.82
N GLN A 239 7.86 -8.88 15.18
CA GLN A 239 8.00 -9.89 14.11
C GLN A 239 7.00 -9.69 12.96
N ALA A 240 6.51 -8.48 12.76
CA ALA A 240 5.64 -8.10 11.66
C ALA A 240 6.48 -7.53 10.49
N ILE A 241 6.03 -7.76 9.26
CA ILE A 241 6.71 -7.29 8.05
C ILE A 241 5.82 -6.26 7.37
N GLY A 242 6.32 -5.01 7.25
CA GLY A 242 5.64 -3.94 6.55
C GLY A 242 6.10 -3.86 5.09
N THR A 243 5.17 -3.92 4.14
CA THR A 243 5.42 -3.69 2.71
C THR A 243 4.72 -2.40 2.31
N LEU A 244 5.49 -1.44 1.78
CA LEU A 244 4.95 -0.20 1.21
C LEU A 244 4.60 -0.42 -0.25
N VAL A 245 3.34 -0.17 -0.61
CA VAL A 245 2.90 0.04 -1.99
C VAL A 245 2.96 1.54 -2.23
N GLU A 246 4.00 1.96 -2.91
CA GLU A 246 4.31 3.38 -3.13
C GLU A 246 3.50 3.91 -4.31
N ILE A 247 2.55 4.79 -4.03
CA ILE A 247 1.67 5.40 -5.03
C ILE A 247 2.33 6.68 -5.54
N ILE A 248 2.66 6.70 -6.81
CA ILE A 248 3.45 7.77 -7.44
C ILE A 248 2.65 8.37 -8.60
N ASP A 249 2.54 9.69 -8.63
CA ASP A 249 2.05 10.40 -9.82
C ASP A 249 3.21 10.57 -10.82
N PRO A 250 2.98 10.43 -12.15
CA PRO A 250 4.04 10.58 -13.16
C PRO A 250 4.81 11.89 -13.06
N ALA A 251 4.15 13.00 -12.72
CA ALA A 251 4.82 14.29 -12.56
C ALA A 251 5.76 14.37 -11.36
N GLU A 252 5.58 13.50 -10.35
CA GLU A 252 6.50 13.40 -9.22
C GLU A 252 7.85 12.78 -9.62
N THR A 253 7.91 12.05 -10.72
CA THR A 253 9.16 11.46 -11.21
C THR A 253 9.89 12.36 -12.20
N THR A 254 9.17 13.09 -13.05
CA THR A 254 9.72 13.81 -14.21
C THR A 254 9.82 15.31 -14.02
N LEU A 255 9.02 15.89 -13.10
CA LEU A 255 8.88 17.33 -12.92
C LEU A 255 8.65 18.07 -14.28
N PRO A 256 7.53 17.82 -14.98
CA PRO A 256 7.34 18.23 -16.38
C PRO A 256 7.01 19.72 -16.55
N TYR A 257 7.25 20.54 -15.55
CA TYR A 257 6.85 21.94 -15.53
C TYR A 257 7.92 22.84 -16.16
N GLU A 258 7.46 23.82 -16.95
CA GLU A 258 8.30 24.80 -17.63
C GLU A 258 7.87 26.25 -17.30
N GLY A 259 8.78 27.20 -17.46
CA GLY A 259 8.51 28.60 -17.15
C GLY A 259 8.46 28.91 -15.67
N HIS A 260 7.77 29.97 -15.29
CA HIS A 260 7.61 30.36 -13.88
C HIS A 260 6.47 29.55 -13.26
N VAL A 261 6.82 28.66 -12.35
CA VAL A 261 5.88 27.76 -11.66
C VAL A 261 5.86 28.08 -10.18
N ARG A 262 4.66 28.28 -9.66
CA ARG A 262 4.42 28.42 -8.23
C ARG A 262 4.02 27.03 -7.68
N PHE A 263 4.88 26.45 -6.86
CA PHE A 263 4.60 25.23 -6.11
C PHE A 263 3.97 25.61 -4.78
N THR A 264 2.85 25.02 -4.47
CA THR A 264 2.13 25.20 -3.20
C THR A 264 2.12 23.89 -2.46
N GLY A 265 2.53 23.88 -1.21
CA GLY A 265 2.43 22.70 -0.34
C GLY A 265 0.97 22.34 -0.09
N LEU A 266 0.72 21.06 0.14
CA LEU A 266 -0.59 20.54 0.51
C LEU A 266 -0.74 20.38 2.04
N GLU A 267 0.39 20.47 2.78
CA GLU A 267 0.52 20.24 4.21
C GLU A 267 1.07 21.49 4.92
N GLU A 268 0.35 22.62 4.85
CA GLU A 268 0.68 23.94 5.49
C GLU A 268 2.06 24.52 5.16
N GLU A 269 2.64 24.17 4.02
CA GLU A 269 3.96 24.62 3.64
C GLU A 269 3.90 25.91 2.81
N SER A 270 4.91 26.78 2.98
CA SER A 270 5.00 28.03 2.23
C SER A 270 5.16 27.79 0.72
N ALA A 271 4.43 28.55 -0.08
CA ALA A 271 4.55 28.49 -1.54
C ALA A 271 5.99 28.80 -2.00
N LEU A 272 6.45 28.06 -3.01
CA LEU A 272 7.76 28.22 -3.62
C LEU A 272 7.60 28.61 -5.10
N LEU A 273 8.14 29.75 -5.49
CA LEU A 273 8.19 30.17 -6.88
C LEU A 273 9.52 29.73 -7.49
N LEU A 274 9.46 28.88 -8.51
CA LEU A 274 10.63 28.38 -9.21
C LEU A 274 10.50 28.63 -10.71
N THR A 275 11.64 28.82 -11.37
CA THR A 275 11.70 28.80 -12.83
C THR A 275 11.97 27.40 -13.31
N GLY A 276 10.99 26.78 -13.97
CA GLY A 276 11.12 25.46 -14.58
C GLY A 276 12.16 25.50 -15.70
N GLY A 277 13.00 24.46 -15.76
CA GLY A 277 14.04 24.36 -16.78
C GLY A 277 14.88 23.10 -16.58
N PRO A 278 15.85 22.83 -17.49
CA PRO A 278 16.68 21.63 -17.43
C PRO A 278 17.45 21.46 -16.11
N GLU A 279 17.98 22.58 -15.58
CA GLU A 279 18.75 22.57 -14.32
C GLU A 279 17.86 22.17 -13.12
N LEU A 280 16.63 22.73 -13.05
CA LEU A 280 15.68 22.37 -12.00
C LEU A 280 15.31 20.88 -12.10
N ARG A 281 15.05 20.37 -13.30
CA ARG A 281 14.74 18.95 -13.53
C ARG A 281 15.89 18.04 -13.12
N GLN A 282 17.15 18.39 -13.47
CA GLN A 282 18.33 17.62 -13.07
C GLN A 282 18.51 17.60 -11.55
N GLY A 283 18.41 18.77 -10.91
CA GLY A 283 18.48 18.89 -9.45
C GLY A 283 17.40 18.06 -8.76
N TYR A 284 16.17 18.14 -9.26
CA TYR A 284 15.05 17.37 -8.74
C TYR A 284 15.25 15.87 -8.92
N ALA A 285 15.66 15.41 -10.10
CA ALA A 285 15.91 14.00 -10.38
C ALA A 285 16.95 13.38 -9.43
N ALA A 286 18.01 14.14 -9.09
CA ALA A 286 19.01 13.69 -8.13
C ALA A 286 18.43 13.54 -6.71
N VAL A 287 17.54 14.43 -6.30
CA VAL A 287 16.89 14.37 -5.00
C VAL A 287 15.86 13.24 -4.96
N TRP A 288 15.06 13.09 -6.02
CA TRP A 288 14.10 11.98 -6.16
C TRP A 288 14.82 10.63 -6.07
N LYS A 289 15.89 10.45 -6.85
CA LYS A 289 16.71 9.22 -6.79
C LYS A 289 17.21 8.92 -5.38
N ARG A 290 17.74 9.93 -4.68
CA ARG A 290 18.21 9.77 -3.29
C ARG A 290 17.07 9.41 -2.33
N HIS A 291 15.88 9.97 -2.54
CA HIS A 291 14.70 9.61 -1.76
C HIS A 291 14.33 8.14 -1.98
N GLN A 292 14.27 7.68 -3.22
CA GLN A 292 13.99 6.30 -3.60
C GLN A 292 15.00 5.31 -3.04
N GLU A 293 16.29 5.64 -3.13
CA GLU A 293 17.37 4.83 -2.57
C GLU A 293 17.24 4.69 -1.03
N ARG A 294 16.94 5.80 -0.36
CA ARG A 294 16.72 5.81 1.10
C ARG A 294 15.48 4.99 1.49
N LEU A 295 14.36 5.18 0.81
CA LEU A 295 13.12 4.45 1.08
C LEU A 295 13.32 2.96 0.91
N ARG A 296 13.98 2.56 -0.19
CA ARG A 296 14.34 1.16 -0.45
C ARG A 296 15.25 0.60 0.65
N GLY A 297 16.29 1.36 1.05
CA GLY A 297 17.20 0.94 2.12
C GLY A 297 16.50 0.74 3.47
N LEU A 298 15.56 1.62 3.84
CA LEU A 298 14.76 1.48 5.06
C LEU A 298 13.86 0.24 5.02
N CYS A 299 13.19 0.00 3.90
CA CYS A 299 12.36 -1.20 3.71
C CYS A 299 13.21 -2.48 3.75
N GLN A 300 14.36 -2.50 3.07
CA GLN A 300 15.28 -3.65 3.06
C GLN A 300 15.79 -3.98 4.47
N ALA A 301 16.16 -2.98 5.25
CA ALA A 301 16.58 -3.15 6.64
C ALA A 301 15.48 -3.75 7.52
N ALA A 302 14.21 -3.53 7.17
CA ALA A 302 13.05 -4.13 7.82
C ALA A 302 12.58 -5.47 7.19
N GLY A 303 13.36 -6.03 6.26
CA GLY A 303 13.08 -7.31 5.62
C GLY A 303 12.03 -7.26 4.51
N SER A 304 11.76 -6.10 3.93
CA SER A 304 10.79 -5.88 2.86
C SER A 304 11.39 -5.09 1.68
N LEU A 305 10.60 -4.98 0.61
CA LEU A 305 10.89 -4.10 -0.53
C LEU A 305 9.65 -3.23 -0.81
N PRO A 306 9.82 -1.96 -1.16
CA PRO A 306 8.71 -1.17 -1.64
C PRO A 306 8.23 -1.68 -3.01
N VAL A 307 6.94 -1.60 -3.25
CA VAL A 307 6.30 -1.92 -4.53
C VAL A 307 5.87 -0.59 -5.16
N PRO A 308 6.62 -0.06 -6.13
CA PRO A 308 6.23 1.18 -6.78
C PRO A 308 5.04 0.94 -7.71
N TYR A 309 4.09 1.86 -7.68
CA TYR A 309 2.94 1.92 -8.57
C TYR A 309 2.75 3.35 -9.08
N MET A 310 2.75 3.51 -10.38
CA MET A 310 2.45 4.79 -11.03
C MET A 310 0.98 4.87 -11.41
N THR A 311 0.35 6.01 -11.14
CA THR A 311 -1.10 6.21 -11.32
C THR A 311 -1.57 6.12 -12.77
N ASP A 312 -0.67 6.24 -13.74
CA ASP A 312 -0.90 6.04 -15.18
C ASP A 312 -0.79 4.57 -15.64
N GLN A 313 -0.40 3.66 -14.74
CA GLN A 313 -0.19 2.25 -15.07
C GLN A 313 -1.36 1.36 -14.62
N PRO A 314 -1.56 0.19 -15.29
CA PRO A 314 -2.55 -0.78 -14.85
C PRO A 314 -2.23 -1.31 -13.45
N PRO A 315 -3.20 -1.33 -12.52
CA PRO A 315 -3.01 -1.77 -11.14
C PRO A 315 -2.63 -3.25 -11.00
N GLU A 316 -2.88 -4.07 -12.03
CA GLU A 316 -2.53 -5.49 -12.07
C GLU A 316 -1.03 -5.74 -11.88
N LYS A 317 -0.19 -4.85 -12.40
CA LYS A 317 1.29 -4.97 -12.26
C LYS A 317 1.73 -4.88 -10.79
N ALA A 318 1.21 -3.89 -10.06
CA ALA A 318 1.51 -3.72 -8.65
C ALA A 318 0.97 -4.89 -7.81
N LEU A 319 -0.23 -5.38 -8.12
CA LEU A 319 -0.81 -6.54 -7.46
C LEU A 319 -0.03 -7.83 -7.71
N LEU A 320 0.48 -8.04 -8.94
CA LEU A 320 1.36 -9.17 -9.26
C LEU A 320 2.65 -9.13 -8.45
N ALA A 321 3.30 -7.97 -8.39
CA ALA A 321 4.50 -7.78 -7.58
C ALA A 321 4.22 -8.02 -6.09
N LEU A 322 3.12 -7.48 -5.57
CA LEU A 322 2.69 -7.69 -4.20
C LEU A 322 2.39 -9.17 -3.91
N HIS A 323 1.69 -9.83 -4.84
CA HIS A 323 1.42 -11.25 -4.76
C HIS A 323 2.70 -12.09 -4.68
N ALA A 324 3.70 -11.81 -5.52
CA ALA A 324 4.99 -12.47 -5.49
C ALA A 324 5.71 -12.27 -4.15
N LEU A 325 5.75 -11.04 -3.62
CA LEU A 325 6.35 -10.73 -2.33
C LEU A 325 5.65 -11.45 -1.17
N LEU A 326 4.33 -11.53 -1.19
CA LEU A 326 3.56 -12.25 -0.18
C LEU A 326 3.78 -13.77 -0.25
N GLY A 327 3.96 -14.33 -1.47
CA GLY A 327 4.25 -15.74 -1.69
C GLY A 327 5.68 -16.16 -1.31
N MET A 328 6.66 -15.27 -1.45
CA MET A 328 8.07 -15.56 -1.11
C MET A 328 8.34 -15.60 0.40
N GLY A 329 7.51 -14.98 1.21
CA GLY A 329 7.73 -14.89 2.66
C GLY A 329 7.31 -16.12 3.48
N GLY A 330 6.77 -17.16 2.86
CA GLY A 330 6.43 -18.44 3.54
C GLY A 330 7.64 -19.33 3.88
N ASN A 331 8.86 -18.88 3.61
CA ASN A 331 10.07 -19.72 3.72
C ASN A 331 11.20 -19.08 4.55
N ARG A 332 10.88 -18.30 5.61
CA ARG A 332 11.89 -18.03 6.65
C ARG A 332 11.58 -18.92 7.86
N PRO A 333 12.62 -19.69 8.31
CA PRO A 333 12.50 -20.57 9.48
C PRO A 333 12.24 -19.79 10.77
#